data_bdff6b801b931e25099b094d8e4743a3
#
_entry.id   bdff6b801b931e25099b094d8e4743a3
#
_cell.length_a   1.000
_cell.length_b   1.000
_cell.length_c   1.000
_cell.angle_alpha   90.00
_cell.angle_beta   90.00
_cell.angle_gamma   90.00
#
_symmetry.space_group_name_H-M   'P 1'
#
loop_
_entity.id
_entity.type
_entity.pdbx_description
1 polymer ?
#
loop_
_entity_poly.entity_id
_entity_poly.type
_entity_poly.pdbx_seq_one_letter_code
_entity_poly.pdbx_strand_id
1 'polypeptide(L)'
;MGVNKDQLKRFFKIDEKIRHGKKATIIQLATAWNNSCLDEIEKVTERTIANDIKAIQEVFEGAEIEEKIDGKYYSYLDHKFSIKQLNLNENDESLLSLIRMTLQNFENTGIYNKFSKLKNKVLQEDKTKQSSSNSFQSYILPEISFGKSGYEWIETLFEAIKNKETVEIVYRKNANEISNKTLSPYLLKEFRKRWYLIAYDHAENKRITKVYALDKIKEVIESEMKFYTDTFFDPNDYFKYTFGIHHELSNKPIDIILEFYGAQIDQLMNHPLMATQKNTLIEGGKALRVELQVYNSYEIKREIIGYGNGVKVIAPESLVNDLKEIAQGVIDQYK
;
A
#
# COMPACT_ATOMS: atom_id res chain seq x y z
N MET A 1 -32.75 -8.42 -14.61
CA MET A 1 -33.41 -8.45 -13.27
C MET A 1 -32.31 -8.42 -12.20
N GLY A 2 -32.43 -7.58 -11.17
CA GLY A 2 -31.44 -7.58 -10.09
C GLY A 2 -31.57 -8.80 -9.20
N VAL A 3 -30.48 -9.52 -8.96
CA VAL A 3 -30.42 -10.66 -8.03
C VAL A 3 -30.55 -10.11 -6.60
N ASN A 4 -31.52 -10.62 -5.84
CA ASN A 4 -31.68 -10.25 -4.45
C ASN A 4 -30.76 -11.08 -3.52
N LYS A 5 -30.60 -10.66 -2.26
CA LYS A 5 -29.68 -11.25 -1.31
C LYS A 5 -29.95 -12.75 -1.04
N ASP A 6 -31.20 -13.15 -0.96
CA ASP A 6 -31.57 -14.53 -0.65
C ASP A 6 -31.43 -15.43 -1.88
N GLN A 7 -31.69 -14.90 -3.06
CA GLN A 7 -31.41 -15.57 -4.33
C GLN A 7 -29.91 -15.84 -4.50
N LEU A 8 -29.06 -14.87 -4.16
CA LEU A 8 -27.61 -15.06 -4.24
C LEU A 8 -27.11 -16.15 -3.26
N LYS A 9 -27.67 -16.22 -2.06
CA LYS A 9 -27.36 -17.31 -1.13
C LYS A 9 -27.75 -18.68 -1.69
N ARG A 10 -28.88 -18.78 -2.37
CA ARG A 10 -29.31 -20.03 -3.05
C ARG A 10 -28.35 -20.39 -4.18
N PHE A 11 -27.90 -19.42 -4.97
CA PHE A 11 -26.90 -19.67 -6.02
C PHE A 11 -25.64 -20.31 -5.44
N PHE A 12 -25.11 -19.79 -4.34
CA PHE A 12 -23.96 -20.37 -3.68
C PHE A 12 -24.22 -21.79 -3.14
N LYS A 13 -25.46 -22.08 -2.72
CA LYS A 13 -25.81 -23.42 -2.26
C LYS A 13 -25.93 -24.41 -3.39
N ILE A 14 -26.47 -23.99 -4.54
CA ILE A 14 -26.51 -24.77 -5.77
C ILE A 14 -25.10 -25.08 -6.24
N ASP A 15 -24.23 -24.06 -6.36
CA ASP A 15 -22.85 -24.20 -6.74
C ASP A 15 -22.09 -25.22 -5.87
N GLU A 16 -22.24 -25.17 -4.55
CA GLU A 16 -21.60 -26.12 -3.61
C GLU A 16 -21.96 -27.57 -3.95
N LYS A 17 -23.14 -27.82 -4.48
CA LYS A 17 -23.64 -29.15 -4.78
C LYS A 17 -23.28 -29.67 -6.18
N ILE A 18 -22.98 -28.77 -7.13
CA ILE A 18 -22.72 -29.17 -8.52
C ILE A 18 -21.32 -28.88 -9.03
N ARG A 19 -20.50 -28.14 -8.25
CA ARG A 19 -19.10 -27.84 -8.58
C ARG A 19 -18.17 -29.04 -8.45
N HIS A 20 -17.01 -28.99 -9.10
CA HIS A 20 -15.97 -30.02 -9.08
C HIS A 20 -16.45 -31.39 -9.59
N GLY A 21 -17.27 -31.39 -10.62
CA GLY A 21 -17.80 -32.60 -11.22
C GLY A 21 -18.87 -33.33 -10.39
N LYS A 22 -19.34 -32.71 -9.30
CA LYS A 22 -20.48 -33.23 -8.52
C LYS A 22 -21.76 -33.11 -9.34
N LYS A 23 -22.69 -34.02 -9.08
CA LYS A 23 -24.00 -34.06 -9.73
C LYS A 23 -25.09 -34.07 -8.67
N ALA A 24 -26.12 -33.28 -8.88
CA ALA A 24 -27.27 -33.23 -7.98
C ALA A 24 -28.60 -33.15 -8.75
N THR A 25 -29.62 -33.84 -8.27
CA THR A 25 -30.98 -33.69 -8.79
C THR A 25 -31.60 -32.39 -8.28
N ILE A 26 -32.66 -31.92 -8.97
CA ILE A 26 -33.36 -30.71 -8.52
C ILE A 26 -33.97 -30.89 -7.13
N ILE A 27 -34.40 -32.09 -6.78
CA ILE A 27 -34.90 -32.43 -5.45
C ILE A 27 -33.80 -32.30 -4.41
N GLN A 28 -32.59 -32.82 -4.72
CA GLN A 28 -31.44 -32.71 -3.81
C GLN A 28 -31.00 -31.25 -3.59
N LEU A 29 -31.06 -30.41 -4.63
CA LEU A 29 -30.76 -29.00 -4.55
C LEU A 29 -31.79 -28.25 -3.69
N ALA A 30 -33.09 -28.49 -3.92
CA ALA A 30 -34.16 -27.92 -3.11
C ALA A 30 -34.05 -28.34 -1.64
N THR A 31 -33.85 -29.64 -1.40
CA THR A 31 -33.66 -30.19 -0.05
C THR A 31 -32.47 -29.59 0.64
N ALA A 32 -31.32 -29.43 -0.06
CA ALA A 32 -30.12 -28.85 0.50
C ALA A 32 -30.30 -27.38 0.94
N TRP A 33 -31.12 -26.61 0.21
CA TRP A 33 -31.47 -25.25 0.63
C TRP A 33 -32.46 -25.30 1.80
N ASN A 34 -33.57 -26.02 1.67
CA ASN A 34 -34.62 -26.05 2.68
C ASN A 34 -34.14 -26.55 4.06
N ASN A 35 -33.16 -27.46 4.09
CA ASN A 35 -32.53 -27.91 5.32
C ASN A 35 -31.58 -26.86 5.95
N SER A 36 -31.22 -25.81 5.22
CA SER A 36 -30.42 -24.70 5.73
C SER A 36 -31.25 -23.50 6.19
N CYS A 37 -32.53 -23.47 5.93
CA CYS A 37 -33.45 -22.43 6.34
C CYS A 37 -33.91 -22.68 7.80
N LEU A 38 -33.93 -21.63 8.60
CA LEU A 38 -34.45 -21.67 9.98
C LEU A 38 -35.98 -21.52 10.00
N ASP A 39 -36.51 -20.75 9.06
CA ASP A 39 -37.94 -20.46 8.93
C ASP A 39 -38.59 -21.15 7.75
N GLU A 40 -39.85 -21.59 7.90
CA GLU A 40 -40.67 -22.19 6.85
C GLU A 40 -40.89 -21.24 5.66
N ILE A 41 -40.92 -19.93 5.90
CA ILE A 41 -41.14 -18.88 4.88
C ILE A 41 -39.98 -18.81 3.86
N GLU A 42 -38.77 -19.23 4.25
CA GLU A 42 -37.58 -19.23 3.38
C GLU A 42 -37.48 -20.49 2.49
N LYS A 43 -38.31 -21.49 2.73
CA LYS A 43 -38.34 -22.73 1.92
C LYS A 43 -38.80 -22.48 0.51
N VAL A 44 -38.18 -23.17 -0.43
CA VAL A 44 -38.46 -23.01 -1.87
C VAL A 44 -38.86 -24.32 -2.54
N THR A 45 -39.56 -24.18 -3.66
CA THR A 45 -39.94 -25.29 -4.50
C THR A 45 -38.89 -25.67 -5.52
N GLU A 46 -38.98 -26.87 -6.11
CA GLU A 46 -38.14 -27.30 -7.24
C GLU A 46 -38.19 -26.33 -8.42
N ARG A 47 -39.34 -25.72 -8.69
CA ARG A 47 -39.52 -24.71 -9.74
C ARG A 47 -38.66 -23.46 -9.46
N THR A 48 -38.55 -23.06 -8.22
CA THR A 48 -37.69 -21.93 -7.81
C THR A 48 -36.21 -22.25 -8.07
N ILE A 49 -35.77 -23.46 -7.72
CA ILE A 49 -34.41 -23.92 -7.99
C ILE A 49 -34.11 -24.01 -9.48
N ALA A 50 -35.08 -24.49 -10.30
CA ALA A 50 -34.93 -24.52 -11.76
C ALA A 50 -34.75 -23.11 -12.37
N ASN A 51 -35.49 -22.14 -11.85
CA ASN A 51 -35.32 -20.74 -12.25
C ASN A 51 -33.98 -20.16 -11.78
N ASP A 52 -33.53 -20.53 -10.58
CA ASP A 52 -32.22 -20.11 -10.07
C ASP A 52 -31.05 -20.70 -10.89
N ILE A 53 -31.16 -21.95 -11.36
CA ILE A 53 -30.16 -22.56 -12.26
C ILE A 53 -30.08 -21.78 -13.58
N LYS A 54 -31.19 -21.39 -14.18
CA LYS A 54 -31.19 -20.54 -15.38
C LYS A 54 -30.58 -19.17 -15.11
N ALA A 55 -30.95 -18.56 -13.99
CA ALA A 55 -30.40 -17.26 -13.61
C ALA A 55 -28.89 -17.32 -13.34
N ILE A 56 -28.35 -18.41 -12.80
CA ILE A 56 -26.92 -18.62 -12.67
C ILE A 56 -26.23 -18.57 -14.02
N GLN A 57 -26.77 -19.26 -15.04
CA GLN A 57 -26.23 -19.29 -16.40
C GLN A 57 -26.30 -17.91 -17.10
N GLU A 58 -27.33 -17.11 -16.78
CA GLU A 58 -27.48 -15.75 -17.32
C GLU A 58 -26.56 -14.70 -16.63
N VAL A 59 -26.30 -14.88 -15.34
CA VAL A 59 -25.61 -13.88 -14.52
C VAL A 59 -24.08 -14.10 -14.45
N PHE A 60 -23.66 -15.37 -14.47
CA PHE A 60 -22.25 -15.72 -14.33
C PHE A 60 -21.68 -16.25 -15.64
N GLU A 61 -20.77 -15.49 -16.23
CA GLU A 61 -20.10 -15.87 -17.48
C GLU A 61 -19.34 -17.20 -17.29
N GLY A 62 -19.53 -18.14 -18.22
CA GLY A 62 -18.93 -19.48 -18.14
C GLY A 62 -19.68 -20.48 -17.25
N ALA A 63 -20.81 -20.11 -16.65
CA ALA A 63 -21.65 -20.99 -15.84
C ALA A 63 -22.52 -21.91 -16.72
N GLU A 64 -21.90 -22.72 -17.59
CA GLU A 64 -22.63 -23.70 -18.39
C GLU A 64 -23.01 -24.90 -17.54
N ILE A 65 -24.33 -25.06 -17.28
CA ILE A 65 -24.89 -26.18 -16.50
C ILE A 65 -25.58 -27.14 -17.45
N GLU A 66 -25.11 -28.39 -17.48
CA GLU A 66 -25.75 -29.47 -18.26
C GLU A 66 -26.82 -30.18 -17.44
N GLU A 67 -27.93 -30.52 -18.10
CA GLU A 67 -28.95 -31.41 -17.58
C GLU A 67 -28.81 -32.77 -18.29
N LYS A 68 -28.41 -33.83 -17.55
CA LYS A 68 -28.32 -35.19 -18.12
C LYS A 68 -29.68 -35.88 -18.09
N ILE A 69 -30.10 -36.38 -19.26
CA ILE A 69 -31.45 -36.96 -19.52
C ILE A 69 -31.71 -38.22 -18.70
N ASP A 70 -30.67 -39.03 -18.40
CA ASP A 70 -30.76 -40.32 -17.70
C ASP A 70 -30.93 -40.27 -16.18
N GLY A 71 -31.43 -39.19 -15.63
CA GLY A 71 -31.64 -39.09 -14.19
C GLY A 71 -31.87 -37.69 -13.69
N LYS A 72 -32.02 -36.70 -14.57
CA LYS A 72 -32.27 -35.28 -14.26
C LYS A 72 -31.26 -34.70 -13.27
N TYR A 73 -29.96 -35.01 -13.48
CA TYR A 73 -28.89 -34.44 -12.71
C TYR A 73 -28.36 -33.19 -13.37
N TYR A 74 -28.07 -32.19 -12.54
CA TYR A 74 -27.39 -30.95 -12.90
C TYR A 74 -25.92 -31.01 -12.50
N SER A 75 -25.03 -30.58 -13.41
CA SER A 75 -23.61 -30.38 -13.14
C SER A 75 -23.05 -29.29 -14.03
N TYR A 76 -21.97 -28.61 -13.62
CA TYR A 76 -21.28 -27.74 -14.57
C TYR A 76 -20.62 -28.55 -15.67
N LEU A 77 -20.68 -28.04 -16.90
CA LEU A 77 -19.99 -28.63 -18.05
C LEU A 77 -18.47 -28.55 -17.83
N ASP A 78 -17.95 -27.40 -17.42
CA ASP A 78 -16.60 -27.30 -16.91
C ASP A 78 -16.55 -27.69 -15.43
N HIS A 79 -16.00 -28.86 -15.16
CA HIS A 79 -15.87 -29.38 -13.79
C HIS A 79 -14.99 -28.52 -12.88
N LYS A 80 -14.22 -27.55 -13.42
CA LYS A 80 -13.42 -26.61 -12.65
C LYS A 80 -14.19 -25.34 -12.29
N PHE A 81 -15.32 -25.09 -12.93
CA PHE A 81 -16.11 -23.91 -12.70
C PHE A 81 -16.76 -23.89 -11.32
N SER A 82 -16.81 -22.71 -10.73
CA SER A 82 -17.63 -22.38 -9.55
C SER A 82 -17.95 -20.89 -9.57
N ILE A 83 -19.18 -20.52 -9.23
CA ILE A 83 -19.57 -19.10 -9.09
C ILE A 83 -18.83 -18.38 -7.97
N LYS A 84 -18.16 -19.11 -7.08
CA LYS A 84 -17.28 -18.55 -6.05
C LYS A 84 -15.86 -18.33 -6.55
N GLN A 85 -15.50 -18.89 -7.69
CA GLN A 85 -14.23 -18.59 -8.35
C GLN A 85 -14.39 -17.29 -9.11
N LEU A 86 -13.55 -16.32 -8.82
CA LEU A 86 -13.28 -15.26 -9.76
C LEU A 86 -12.58 -15.92 -10.96
N ASN A 87 -13.27 -15.97 -12.12
CA ASN A 87 -12.63 -16.37 -13.37
C ASN A 87 -11.63 -15.28 -13.72
N LEU A 88 -10.39 -15.44 -13.24
CA LEU A 88 -9.31 -14.55 -13.57
C LEU A 88 -8.86 -14.91 -14.98
N ASN A 89 -8.89 -13.93 -15.86
CA ASN A 89 -8.30 -14.04 -17.18
C ASN A 89 -6.77 -13.81 -17.08
N GLU A 90 -6.06 -14.04 -18.17
CA GLU A 90 -4.60 -13.85 -18.22
C GLU A 90 -4.15 -12.42 -17.83
N ASN A 91 -5.00 -11.42 -18.11
CA ASN A 91 -4.73 -10.03 -17.72
C ASN A 91 -4.83 -9.85 -16.20
N ASP A 92 -5.81 -10.50 -15.56
CA ASP A 92 -5.99 -10.45 -14.11
C ASP A 92 -4.82 -11.14 -13.37
N GLU A 93 -4.34 -12.28 -13.88
CA GLU A 93 -3.17 -12.96 -13.37
C GLU A 93 -1.91 -12.11 -13.53
N SER A 94 -1.78 -11.43 -14.65
CA SER A 94 -0.70 -10.50 -14.93
C SER A 94 -0.73 -9.31 -13.97
N LEU A 95 -1.91 -8.75 -13.73
CA LEU A 95 -2.11 -7.65 -12.78
C LEU A 95 -1.79 -8.09 -11.34
N LEU A 96 -2.23 -9.27 -10.91
CA LEU A 96 -1.89 -9.80 -9.59
C LEU A 96 -0.39 -10.05 -9.43
N SER A 97 0.29 -10.48 -10.48
CA SER A 97 1.74 -10.63 -10.50
C SER A 97 2.44 -9.28 -10.35
N LEU A 98 1.97 -8.24 -11.04
CA LEU A 98 2.49 -6.87 -10.93
C LEU A 98 2.27 -6.32 -9.51
N ILE A 99 1.09 -6.49 -8.93
CA ILE A 99 0.80 -6.09 -7.55
C ILE A 99 1.74 -6.83 -6.57
N ARG A 100 1.97 -8.13 -6.76
CA ARG A 100 2.92 -8.88 -5.95
C ARG A 100 4.33 -8.29 -6.02
N MET A 101 4.79 -7.92 -7.21
CA MET A 101 6.11 -7.32 -7.40
C MET A 101 6.24 -5.96 -6.69
N THR A 102 5.21 -5.11 -6.77
CA THR A 102 5.20 -3.82 -6.04
C THR A 102 5.21 -4.01 -4.54
N LEU A 103 4.55 -5.07 -4.04
CA LEU A 103 4.53 -5.43 -2.61
C LEU A 103 5.76 -6.22 -2.15
N GLN A 104 6.72 -6.52 -3.03
CA GLN A 104 7.91 -7.31 -2.68
C GLN A 104 8.77 -6.64 -1.60
N ASN A 105 8.77 -5.32 -1.54
CA ASN A 105 9.44 -4.57 -0.47
C ASN A 105 8.84 -4.85 0.92
N PHE A 106 7.60 -5.33 0.99
CA PHE A 106 6.91 -5.70 2.22
C PHE A 106 6.97 -7.21 2.54
N GLU A 107 7.76 -8.00 1.80
CA GLU A 107 7.95 -9.43 2.10
C GLU A 107 8.35 -9.61 3.56
N ASN A 108 7.78 -10.64 4.20
CA ASN A 108 7.93 -10.96 5.63
C ASN A 108 7.22 -9.99 6.60
N THR A 109 6.40 -9.07 6.11
CA THR A 109 5.49 -8.29 6.95
C THR A 109 4.11 -8.94 7.02
N GLY A 110 3.35 -8.61 8.08
CA GLY A 110 1.97 -9.05 8.20
C GLY A 110 1.09 -8.56 7.04
N ILE A 111 1.37 -7.36 6.48
CA ILE A 111 0.66 -6.80 5.31
C ILE A 111 0.84 -7.73 4.11
N TYR A 112 2.06 -8.15 3.81
CA TYR A 112 2.35 -9.08 2.71
C TYR A 112 1.68 -10.43 2.93
N ASN A 113 1.71 -10.94 4.15
CA ASN A 113 1.05 -12.20 4.51
C ASN A 113 -0.48 -12.11 4.35
N LYS A 114 -1.10 -10.97 4.73
CA LYS A 114 -2.53 -10.73 4.52
C LYS A 114 -2.86 -10.67 3.02
N PHE A 115 -2.04 -9.99 2.21
CA PHE A 115 -2.20 -9.97 0.75
C PHE A 115 -2.06 -11.36 0.13
N SER A 116 -1.02 -12.12 0.52
CA SER A 116 -0.80 -13.48 0.02
C SER A 116 -1.95 -14.42 0.38
N LYS A 117 -2.51 -14.31 1.59
CA LYS A 117 -3.71 -15.06 1.99
C LYS A 117 -4.93 -14.66 1.16
N LEU A 118 -5.11 -13.36 0.86
CA LEU A 118 -6.19 -12.87 0.02
C LEU A 118 -6.02 -13.39 -1.42
N LYS A 119 -4.82 -13.27 -1.99
CA LYS A 119 -4.49 -13.82 -3.32
C LYS A 119 -4.84 -15.31 -3.39
N ASN A 120 -4.38 -16.10 -2.42
CA ASN A 120 -4.64 -17.55 -2.40
C ASN A 120 -6.14 -17.89 -2.25
N LYS A 121 -6.92 -17.04 -1.55
CA LYS A 121 -8.38 -17.19 -1.49
C LYS A 121 -9.05 -16.87 -2.82
N VAL A 122 -8.54 -15.86 -3.55
CA VAL A 122 -9.06 -15.44 -4.84
C VAL A 122 -8.73 -16.44 -5.93
N LEU A 123 -7.49 -16.91 -5.98
CA LEU A 123 -7.01 -17.84 -7.02
C LEU A 123 -7.43 -19.29 -6.78
N GLN A 124 -7.88 -19.67 -5.55
CA GLN A 124 -8.12 -21.06 -5.16
C GLN A 124 -7.01 -22.01 -5.70
N GLU A 125 -5.76 -21.58 -5.62
CA GLU A 125 -4.64 -22.35 -6.16
C GLU A 125 -4.65 -23.77 -5.59
N ASP A 126 -4.96 -24.74 -6.46
CA ASP A 126 -4.58 -26.12 -6.24
C ASP A 126 -3.06 -26.15 -6.01
N LYS A 127 -2.65 -26.67 -4.86
CA LYS A 127 -1.23 -26.77 -4.44
C LYS A 127 -0.33 -27.55 -5.41
N THR A 128 -0.87 -28.02 -6.51
CA THR A 128 -0.20 -28.87 -7.52
C THR A 128 0.30 -28.11 -8.76
N LYS A 129 -0.10 -26.86 -8.95
CA LYS A 129 0.46 -26.02 -10.01
C LYS A 129 1.45 -25.03 -9.40
N GLN A 130 2.74 -25.35 -9.41
CA GLN A 130 3.78 -24.34 -9.50
C GLN A 130 3.53 -23.59 -10.82
N SER A 131 2.65 -22.60 -10.73
CA SER A 131 2.25 -21.82 -11.87
C SER A 131 3.45 -21.03 -12.37
N SER A 132 3.50 -20.86 -13.66
CA SER A 132 4.26 -19.98 -14.52
C SER A 132 4.44 -18.49 -14.07
N SER A 133 4.26 -18.22 -12.77
CA SER A 133 4.44 -16.89 -12.14
C SER A 133 5.88 -16.34 -12.22
N ASN A 134 6.83 -17.14 -12.71
CA ASN A 134 8.21 -16.71 -12.90
C ASN A 134 8.45 -15.90 -14.20
N SER A 135 7.49 -15.85 -15.14
CA SER A 135 7.72 -15.22 -16.44
C SER A 135 7.81 -13.68 -16.35
N PHE A 136 7.00 -13.04 -15.49
CA PHE A 136 7.05 -11.58 -15.33
C PHE A 136 8.27 -11.08 -14.54
N GLN A 137 8.79 -11.88 -13.60
CA GLN A 137 9.99 -11.53 -12.82
C GLN A 137 11.24 -11.30 -13.69
N SER A 138 11.29 -11.86 -14.90
CA SER A 138 12.43 -11.70 -15.81
C SER A 138 12.39 -10.40 -16.62
N TYR A 139 11.25 -9.72 -16.70
CA TYR A 139 11.08 -8.54 -17.56
C TYR A 139 10.94 -7.23 -16.79
N ILE A 140 10.59 -7.27 -15.52
CA ILE A 140 10.39 -6.10 -14.65
C ILE A 140 11.18 -6.31 -13.37
N LEU A 141 12.12 -5.41 -13.11
CA LEU A 141 12.91 -5.41 -11.88
C LEU A 141 12.63 -4.12 -11.11
N PRO A 142 11.76 -4.16 -10.08
CA PRO A 142 11.55 -3.00 -9.22
C PRO A 142 12.78 -2.74 -8.37
N GLU A 143 12.96 -1.48 -7.94
CA GLU A 143 13.98 -1.15 -6.96
C GLU A 143 13.66 -1.84 -5.62
N ILE A 144 14.57 -2.70 -5.17
CA ILE A 144 14.43 -3.46 -3.93
C ILE A 144 15.24 -2.79 -2.82
N SER A 145 14.65 -2.65 -1.64
CA SER A 145 15.38 -2.23 -0.44
C SER A 145 16.24 -3.39 0.07
N PHE A 146 17.55 -3.16 0.19
CA PHE A 146 18.47 -4.16 0.75
C PHE A 146 18.41 -4.23 2.29
N GLY A 147 17.93 -3.18 2.96
CA GLY A 147 17.71 -3.14 4.40
C GLY A 147 16.22 -3.15 4.72
N LYS A 148 15.76 -4.19 5.41
CA LYS A 148 14.37 -4.33 5.85
C LYS A 148 14.20 -4.13 7.36
N SER A 149 15.19 -3.54 8.04
CA SER A 149 15.09 -3.26 9.47
C SER A 149 13.98 -2.24 9.76
N GLY A 150 13.14 -2.54 10.74
CA GLY A 150 11.99 -1.72 11.11
C GLY A 150 10.70 -2.06 10.37
N TYR A 151 10.75 -2.89 9.32
CA TYR A 151 9.54 -3.34 8.59
C TYR A 151 8.64 -4.21 9.49
N GLU A 152 9.23 -4.90 10.44
CA GLU A 152 8.53 -5.72 11.44
C GLU A 152 7.53 -4.92 12.28
N TRP A 153 7.77 -3.61 12.45
CA TRP A 153 6.92 -2.73 13.25
C TRP A 153 5.76 -2.09 12.48
N ILE A 154 5.78 -2.16 11.15
CA ILE A 154 4.79 -1.46 10.30
C ILE A 154 3.35 -1.88 10.65
N GLU A 155 3.10 -3.20 10.78
CA GLU A 155 1.74 -3.69 11.06
C GLU A 155 1.26 -3.28 12.45
N THR A 156 2.09 -3.47 13.47
CA THR A 156 1.77 -3.10 14.86
C THR A 156 1.47 -1.60 14.97
N LEU A 157 2.33 -0.77 14.40
CA LEU A 157 2.17 0.68 14.43
C LEU A 157 0.98 1.15 13.58
N PHE A 158 0.71 0.50 12.46
CA PHE A 158 -0.48 0.79 11.64
C PHE A 158 -1.78 0.52 12.42
N GLU A 159 -1.89 -0.62 13.11
CA GLU A 159 -3.08 -0.91 13.91
C GLU A 159 -3.20 0.06 15.10
N ALA A 160 -2.10 0.41 15.76
CA ALA A 160 -2.10 1.42 16.83
C ALA A 160 -2.57 2.80 16.33
N ILE A 161 -2.14 3.24 15.14
CA ILE A 161 -2.63 4.49 14.52
C ILE A 161 -4.13 4.41 14.25
N LYS A 162 -4.58 3.32 13.64
CA LYS A 162 -5.98 3.12 13.25
C LYS A 162 -6.90 3.09 14.46
N ASN A 163 -6.49 2.42 15.53
CA ASN A 163 -7.27 2.26 16.75
C ASN A 163 -7.10 3.44 17.72
N LYS A 164 -6.19 4.38 17.44
CA LYS A 164 -5.79 5.47 18.34
C LYS A 164 -5.29 4.95 19.69
N GLU A 165 -4.35 4.03 19.63
CA GLU A 165 -3.71 3.41 20.79
C GLU A 165 -2.32 4.01 20.99
N THR A 166 -1.98 4.28 22.26
CA THR A 166 -0.64 4.74 22.65
C THR A 166 0.29 3.55 22.75
N VAL A 167 1.54 3.73 22.30
CA VAL A 167 2.57 2.69 22.35
C VAL A 167 3.78 3.16 23.15
N GLU A 168 4.46 2.22 23.79
CA GLU A 168 5.79 2.41 24.32
C GLU A 168 6.80 1.78 23.37
N ILE A 169 7.85 2.52 23.04
CA ILE A 169 8.94 2.03 22.20
C ILE A 169 10.27 2.08 22.93
N VAL A 170 11.10 1.07 22.71
CA VAL A 170 12.54 1.13 23.04
C VAL A 170 13.25 1.66 21.82
N TYR A 171 13.78 2.89 21.89
CA TYR A 171 14.37 3.61 20.77
C TYR A 171 15.88 3.81 20.95
N ARG A 172 16.66 3.37 19.95
CA ARG A 172 18.11 3.55 19.89
C ARG A 172 18.47 4.73 19.00
N LYS A 173 18.73 5.89 19.58
CA LYS A 173 19.09 7.09 18.81
C LYS A 173 20.46 6.94 18.11
N ASN A 174 21.44 6.41 18.86
CA ASN A 174 22.78 6.06 18.37
C ASN A 174 23.31 4.84 19.14
N ALA A 175 24.58 4.45 18.92
CA ALA A 175 25.16 3.25 19.51
C ALA A 175 25.07 3.21 21.05
N ASN A 176 25.15 4.37 21.71
CA ASN A 176 25.26 4.50 23.16
C ASN A 176 24.01 5.07 23.83
N GLU A 177 22.99 5.46 23.07
CA GLU A 177 21.81 6.14 23.59
C GLU A 177 20.54 5.34 23.26
N ILE A 178 20.02 4.63 24.26
CA ILE A 178 18.75 3.92 24.22
C ILE A 178 17.81 4.60 25.20
N SER A 179 16.58 4.83 24.80
CA SER A 179 15.56 5.45 25.65
C SER A 179 14.18 4.84 25.40
N ASN A 180 13.39 4.76 26.44
CA ASN A 180 11.97 4.43 26.32
C ASN A 180 11.18 5.69 25.97
N LYS A 181 10.24 5.55 25.07
CA LYS A 181 9.36 6.63 24.62
C LYS A 181 7.92 6.16 24.63
N THR A 182 7.05 6.95 25.24
CA THR A 182 5.61 6.74 25.17
C THR A 182 5.03 7.66 24.12
N LEU A 183 4.41 7.09 23.09
CA LEU A 183 4.05 7.79 21.86
C LEU A 183 2.59 7.59 21.52
N SER A 184 1.91 8.68 21.09
CA SER A 184 0.66 8.58 20.35
C SER A 184 0.98 8.64 18.85
N PRO A 185 0.93 7.51 18.13
CA PRO A 185 1.32 7.41 16.73
C PRO A 185 0.26 8.02 15.82
N TYR A 186 0.69 8.82 14.82
CA TYR A 186 -0.21 9.51 13.89
C TYR A 186 -0.08 9.04 12.45
N LEU A 187 1.16 8.78 11.98
CA LEU A 187 1.41 8.48 10.58
C LEU A 187 2.67 7.63 10.41
N LEU A 188 2.60 6.68 9.48
CA LEU A 188 3.77 6.01 8.92
C LEU A 188 4.12 6.64 7.56
N LYS A 189 5.37 7.05 7.38
CA LYS A 189 5.86 7.65 6.13
C LYS A 189 7.11 6.94 5.65
N GLU A 190 7.12 6.58 4.36
CA GLU A 190 8.33 6.12 3.68
C GLU A 190 9.07 7.30 3.04
N PHE A 191 10.38 7.33 3.21
CA PHE A 191 11.27 8.23 2.49
C PHE A 191 12.59 7.53 2.19
N ARG A 192 13.00 7.48 0.92
CA ARG A 192 14.22 6.80 0.45
C ARG A 192 14.35 5.37 0.97
N LYS A 193 13.31 4.59 0.80
CA LYS A 193 13.23 3.18 1.22
C LYS A 193 13.41 2.94 2.73
N ARG A 194 13.21 3.96 3.53
CA ARG A 194 13.26 3.90 4.99
C ARG A 194 11.95 4.38 5.59
N TRP A 195 11.42 3.64 6.56
CA TRP A 195 10.16 3.95 7.22
C TRP A 195 10.34 4.77 8.48
N TYR A 196 9.41 5.66 8.70
CA TYR A 196 9.38 6.57 9.83
C TYR A 196 7.99 6.63 10.45
N LEU A 197 7.97 6.73 11.77
CA LEU A 197 6.78 7.01 12.56
C LEU A 197 6.75 8.49 12.91
N ILE A 198 5.66 9.16 12.62
CA ILE A 198 5.34 10.49 13.09
C ILE A 198 4.40 10.33 14.29
N ALA A 199 4.79 10.83 15.44
CA ALA A 199 4.06 10.63 16.68
C ALA A 199 4.21 11.80 17.66
N TYR A 200 3.25 11.97 18.54
CA TYR A 200 3.38 12.82 19.72
C TYR A 200 4.18 12.08 20.79
N ASP A 201 5.22 12.73 21.34
CA ASP A 201 6.04 12.19 22.44
C ASP A 201 5.51 12.71 23.78
N HIS A 202 4.99 11.81 24.61
CA HIS A 202 4.40 12.16 25.93
C HIS A 202 5.44 12.65 26.95
N ALA A 203 6.74 12.36 26.74
CA ALA A 203 7.80 12.83 27.64
C ALA A 203 8.07 14.33 27.51
N GLU A 204 7.54 14.98 26.47
CA GLU A 204 7.76 16.39 26.24
C GLU A 204 6.53 17.22 26.57
N ASN A 205 6.69 18.18 27.47
CA ASN A 205 5.62 19.13 27.84
C ASN A 205 5.23 20.12 26.73
N LYS A 206 5.80 19.98 25.54
CA LYS A 206 5.48 20.78 24.35
C LYS A 206 4.71 19.90 23.37
N ARG A 207 3.64 20.46 22.79
CA ARG A 207 2.84 19.83 21.72
C ARG A 207 3.68 19.67 20.44
N ILE A 208 4.70 18.81 20.48
CA ILE A 208 5.63 18.62 19.38
C ILE A 208 5.48 17.20 18.85
N THR A 209 5.08 17.11 17.60
CA THR A 209 5.13 15.88 16.83
C THR A 209 6.58 15.59 16.44
N LYS A 210 7.04 14.39 16.70
CA LYS A 210 8.41 13.94 16.40
C LYS A 210 8.43 12.82 15.39
N VAL A 211 9.60 12.62 14.79
CA VAL A 211 9.88 11.61 13.79
C VAL A 211 10.82 10.55 14.35
N TYR A 212 10.39 9.30 14.27
CA TYR A 212 11.14 8.14 14.73
C TYR A 212 11.39 7.18 13.56
N ALA A 213 12.65 6.91 13.27
CA ALA A 213 13.00 5.93 12.24
C ALA A 213 12.74 4.51 12.75
N LEU A 214 11.98 3.70 11.99
CA LEU A 214 11.55 2.37 12.43
C LEU A 214 12.72 1.40 12.65
N ASP A 215 13.77 1.50 11.86
CA ASP A 215 14.98 0.68 11.99
C ASP A 215 15.79 0.94 13.28
N LYS A 216 15.44 2.01 13.99
CA LYS A 216 15.99 2.35 15.31
C LYS A 216 15.11 1.88 16.48
N ILE A 217 13.91 1.37 16.20
CA ILE A 217 13.02 0.79 17.20
C ILE A 217 13.50 -0.63 17.50
N LYS A 218 13.59 -0.98 18.77
CA LYS A 218 13.99 -2.31 19.25
C LYS A 218 12.79 -3.12 19.73
N GLU A 219 11.80 -2.43 20.25
CA GLU A 219 10.60 -3.04 20.81
C GLU A 219 9.44 -2.05 20.70
N VAL A 220 8.24 -2.58 20.52
CA VAL A 220 6.98 -1.84 20.57
C VAL A 220 6.03 -2.59 21.50
N ILE A 221 5.52 -1.92 22.51
CA ILE A 221 4.60 -2.46 23.53
C ILE A 221 3.37 -1.57 23.55
N GLU A 222 2.19 -2.14 23.76
CA GLU A 222 0.97 -1.38 24.02
C GLU A 222 1.09 -0.62 25.34
N SER A 223 0.54 0.60 25.38
CA SER A 223 0.56 1.44 26.57
C SER A 223 -0.87 1.77 27.01
N GLU A 224 -1.13 1.72 28.31
CA GLU A 224 -2.41 2.14 28.88
C GLU A 224 -2.59 3.67 28.92
N MET A 225 -1.56 4.43 28.55
CA MET A 225 -1.62 5.88 28.52
C MET A 225 -2.64 6.35 27.50
N LYS A 226 -3.44 7.35 27.87
CA LYS A 226 -4.46 7.92 26.99
C LYS A 226 -3.81 8.51 25.73
N PHE A 227 -4.36 8.13 24.57
CA PHE A 227 -3.94 8.67 23.30
C PHE A 227 -4.15 10.18 23.23
N TYR A 228 -3.12 10.91 22.87
CA TYR A 228 -3.20 12.33 22.61
C TYR A 228 -3.64 12.56 21.17
N THR A 229 -4.79 13.19 20.99
CA THR A 229 -5.29 13.58 19.66
C THR A 229 -4.92 15.03 19.39
N ASP A 230 -3.99 15.25 18.46
CA ASP A 230 -3.74 16.59 17.94
C ASP A 230 -4.77 16.90 16.85
N THR A 231 -5.71 17.77 17.19
CA THR A 231 -6.80 18.18 16.25
C THR A 231 -6.28 19.05 15.11
N PHE A 232 -5.06 19.55 15.20
CA PHE A 232 -4.41 20.39 14.18
C PHE A 232 -3.43 19.61 13.30
N PHE A 233 -3.18 18.32 13.59
CA PHE A 233 -2.31 17.51 12.77
C PHE A 233 -3.04 17.04 11.51
N ASP A 234 -2.70 17.65 10.37
CA ASP A 234 -3.02 17.17 9.03
C ASP A 234 -1.71 16.75 8.33
N PRO A 235 -1.58 15.49 7.90
CA PRO A 235 -0.39 15.02 7.20
C PRO A 235 -0.04 15.83 5.96
N ASN A 236 -1.04 16.32 5.22
CA ASN A 236 -0.82 17.09 3.99
C ASN A 236 -0.22 18.45 4.31
N ASP A 237 -0.77 19.15 5.31
CA ASP A 237 -0.26 20.44 5.75
C ASP A 237 1.11 20.29 6.43
N TYR A 238 1.30 19.23 7.24
CA TYR A 238 2.55 18.95 7.92
C TYR A 238 3.71 18.76 6.94
N PHE A 239 3.49 18.07 5.82
CA PHE A 239 4.52 17.80 4.81
C PHE A 239 4.51 18.75 3.63
N LYS A 240 3.61 19.72 3.56
CA LYS A 240 3.45 20.64 2.44
C LYS A 240 4.74 21.32 1.98
N TYR A 241 5.55 21.74 2.95
CA TYR A 241 6.83 22.42 2.71
C TYR A 241 8.03 21.59 3.15
N THR A 242 7.83 20.32 3.49
CA THR A 242 8.88 19.42 3.96
C THR A 242 9.41 18.57 2.81
N PHE A 243 10.66 18.77 2.44
CA PHE A 243 11.36 17.83 1.57
C PHE A 243 11.94 16.70 2.43
N GLY A 244 11.38 15.50 2.27
CA GLY A 244 11.77 14.34 3.09
C GLY A 244 10.95 14.16 4.36
N ILE A 245 11.62 14.15 5.51
CA ILE A 245 11.04 13.73 6.79
C ILE A 245 11.16 14.80 7.87
N HIS A 246 12.27 15.56 7.89
CA HIS A 246 12.53 16.50 8.97
C HIS A 246 11.73 17.78 8.78
N HIS A 247 10.93 18.05 9.78
CA HIS A 247 10.11 19.24 9.90
C HIS A 247 10.60 20.04 11.12
N GLU A 248 11.17 21.20 10.85
CA GLU A 248 11.56 22.12 11.91
C GLU A 248 10.42 23.08 12.22
N LEU A 249 9.61 22.73 13.23
CA LEU A 249 8.44 23.51 13.65
C LEU A 249 8.75 24.96 14.05
N SER A 250 10.00 25.26 14.41
CA SER A 250 10.44 26.59 14.79
C SER A 250 10.78 27.50 13.60
N ASN A 251 10.98 26.91 12.42
CA ASN A 251 11.39 27.64 11.23
C ASN A 251 10.18 27.88 10.28
N LYS A 252 10.22 28.99 9.55
CA LYS A 252 9.31 29.22 8.45
C LYS A 252 9.88 28.62 7.17
N PRO A 253 9.03 28.12 6.26
CA PRO A 253 9.49 27.75 4.94
C PRO A 253 10.15 28.95 4.24
N ILE A 254 11.19 28.69 3.49
CA ILE A 254 11.90 29.69 2.68
C ILE A 254 11.60 29.47 1.20
N ASP A 255 11.57 30.56 0.45
CA ASP A 255 11.47 30.51 -1.00
C ASP A 255 12.87 30.26 -1.57
N ILE A 256 13.04 29.19 -2.33
CA ILE A 256 14.29 28.88 -3.01
C ILE A 256 14.13 28.96 -4.51
N ILE A 257 15.19 29.43 -5.18
CA ILE A 257 15.29 29.52 -6.63
C ILE A 257 16.53 28.75 -7.07
N LEU A 258 16.29 27.75 -7.90
CA LEU A 258 17.32 26.89 -8.47
C LEU A 258 17.33 27.02 -9.98
N GLU A 259 18.48 26.90 -10.60
CA GLU A 259 18.61 26.77 -12.07
C GLU A 259 19.32 25.47 -12.39
N PHE A 260 18.66 24.66 -13.22
CA PHE A 260 19.15 23.37 -13.65
C PHE A 260 19.57 23.39 -15.11
N TYR A 261 20.61 22.62 -15.43
CA TYR A 261 21.22 22.56 -16.74
C TYR A 261 21.32 21.14 -17.27
N GLY A 262 21.39 20.99 -18.59
CA GLY A 262 21.62 19.70 -19.24
C GLY A 262 20.50 18.68 -19.03
N ALA A 263 20.83 17.45 -18.76
CA ALA A 263 19.87 16.35 -18.62
C ALA A 263 18.89 16.51 -17.44
N GLN A 264 19.22 17.32 -16.43
CA GLN A 264 18.35 17.59 -15.30
C GLN A 264 17.08 18.36 -15.67
N ILE A 265 17.07 19.08 -16.77
CA ILE A 265 15.91 19.83 -17.27
C ILE A 265 14.73 18.88 -17.48
N ASP A 266 14.92 17.85 -18.32
CA ASP A 266 13.87 16.89 -18.63
C ASP A 266 13.48 16.07 -17.41
N GLN A 267 14.46 15.71 -16.60
CA GLN A 267 14.22 14.95 -15.35
C GLN A 267 13.28 15.72 -14.43
N LEU A 268 13.53 17.00 -14.17
CA LEU A 268 12.72 17.79 -13.23
C LEU A 268 11.40 18.27 -13.81
N MET A 269 11.29 18.37 -15.11
CA MET A 269 10.01 18.61 -15.78
C MET A 269 9.06 17.43 -15.60
N ASN A 270 9.57 16.20 -15.65
CA ASN A 270 8.79 14.96 -15.51
C ASN A 270 8.68 14.47 -14.05
N HIS A 271 9.68 14.74 -13.23
CA HIS A 271 9.78 14.31 -11.83
C HIS A 271 10.11 15.50 -10.93
N PRO A 272 9.13 16.34 -10.58
CA PRO A 272 9.34 17.50 -9.73
C PRO A 272 9.80 17.09 -8.32
N LEU A 273 10.64 17.91 -7.70
CA LEU A 273 11.14 17.70 -6.33
C LEU A 273 9.99 17.72 -5.30
N MET A 274 9.03 18.62 -5.50
CA MET A 274 7.88 18.81 -4.62
C MET A 274 6.64 19.22 -5.42
N ALA A 275 5.46 18.94 -4.86
CA ALA A 275 4.18 19.32 -5.49
C ALA A 275 4.01 20.83 -5.65
N THR A 276 4.68 21.64 -4.83
CA THR A 276 4.62 23.12 -4.87
C THR A 276 5.60 23.75 -5.87
N GLN A 277 6.40 22.92 -6.57
CA GLN A 277 7.40 23.39 -7.53
C GLN A 277 6.77 24.11 -8.73
N LYS A 278 7.38 25.22 -9.10
CA LYS A 278 7.06 25.96 -10.31
C LYS A 278 8.26 25.92 -11.26
N ASN A 279 8.01 25.56 -12.50
CA ASN A 279 9.03 25.40 -13.54
C ASN A 279 8.93 26.47 -14.58
N THR A 280 10.04 27.12 -14.95
CA THR A 280 10.12 28.09 -16.03
C THR A 280 11.37 27.80 -16.87
N LEU A 281 11.20 27.50 -18.16
CA LEU A 281 12.33 27.39 -19.10
C LEU A 281 12.90 28.79 -19.36
N ILE A 282 14.21 28.92 -19.24
CA ILE A 282 14.97 30.16 -19.46
C ILE A 282 16.09 29.92 -20.47
N GLU A 283 16.73 30.99 -20.91
CA GLU A 283 17.84 30.96 -21.88
C GLU A 283 17.50 30.21 -23.19
N GLY A 284 16.26 30.38 -23.68
CA GLY A 284 15.82 29.66 -24.88
C GLY A 284 15.70 28.15 -24.72
N GLY A 285 15.43 27.68 -23.50
CA GLY A 285 15.29 26.25 -23.16
C GLY A 285 16.59 25.57 -22.75
N LYS A 286 17.69 26.32 -22.58
CA LYS A 286 18.98 25.77 -22.14
C LYS A 286 19.11 25.60 -20.63
N ALA A 287 18.23 26.25 -19.87
CA ALA A 287 18.15 26.11 -18.42
C ALA A 287 16.70 26.05 -17.95
N LEU A 288 16.47 25.40 -16.81
CA LEU A 288 15.19 25.33 -16.12
C LEU A 288 15.31 26.05 -14.80
N ARG A 289 14.55 27.13 -14.62
CA ARG A 289 14.36 27.76 -13.31
C ARG A 289 13.26 27.03 -12.55
N VAL A 290 13.61 26.62 -11.34
CA VAL A 290 12.72 25.94 -10.39
C VAL A 290 12.56 26.84 -9.17
N GLU A 291 11.31 27.20 -8.89
CA GLU A 291 10.93 27.98 -7.71
C GLU A 291 10.10 27.08 -6.80
N LEU A 292 10.45 26.99 -5.52
CA LEU A 292 9.67 26.24 -4.55
C LEU A 292 9.84 26.82 -3.15
N GLN A 293 8.82 26.60 -2.32
CA GLN A 293 8.85 26.93 -0.91
C GLN A 293 9.11 25.68 -0.09
N VAL A 294 10.13 25.70 0.77
CA VAL A 294 10.58 24.52 1.51
C VAL A 294 11.25 24.90 2.84
N TYR A 295 11.15 24.03 3.84
CA TYR A 295 11.99 24.15 5.04
C TYR A 295 13.45 23.91 4.69
N ASN A 296 14.36 24.76 5.19
CA ASN A 296 15.81 24.63 4.99
C ASN A 296 16.36 23.46 5.82
N SER A 297 16.07 22.25 5.38
CA SER A 297 16.46 20.99 6.03
C SER A 297 17.75 20.40 5.45
N TYR A 298 18.35 19.46 6.17
CA TYR A 298 19.47 18.68 5.67
C TYR A 298 19.12 17.92 4.39
N GLU A 299 17.90 17.41 4.29
CA GLU A 299 17.47 16.60 3.15
C GLU A 299 17.44 17.41 1.86
N ILE A 300 16.91 18.65 1.88
CA ILE A 300 16.89 19.47 0.65
C ILE A 300 18.29 19.89 0.24
N LYS A 301 19.18 20.20 1.19
CA LYS A 301 20.58 20.53 0.90
C LYS A 301 21.30 19.33 0.26
N ARG A 302 21.10 18.13 0.82
CA ARG A 302 21.65 16.88 0.28
C ARG A 302 21.11 16.58 -1.11
N GLU A 303 19.82 16.85 -1.36
CA GLU A 303 19.24 16.68 -2.69
C GLU A 303 19.90 17.60 -3.70
N ILE A 304 20.00 18.89 -3.38
CA ILE A 304 20.60 19.91 -4.26
C ILE A 304 22.06 19.55 -4.59
N ILE A 305 22.87 19.22 -3.59
CA ILE A 305 24.26 18.82 -3.80
C ILE A 305 24.38 17.56 -4.67
N GLY A 306 23.42 16.65 -4.58
CA GLY A 306 23.39 15.42 -5.39
C GLY A 306 23.33 15.66 -6.89
N TYR A 307 22.87 16.84 -7.34
CA TYR A 307 22.91 17.22 -8.76
C TYR A 307 24.28 17.74 -9.23
N GLY A 308 25.23 17.89 -8.32
CA GLY A 308 26.61 18.34 -8.64
C GLY A 308 26.63 19.68 -9.36
N ASN A 309 27.35 19.76 -10.50
CA ASN A 309 27.45 20.98 -11.32
C ASN A 309 26.23 21.20 -12.23
N GLY A 310 25.24 20.31 -12.22
CA GLY A 310 24.02 20.45 -13.00
C GLY A 310 22.98 21.38 -12.38
N VAL A 311 23.25 21.94 -11.18
CA VAL A 311 22.36 22.88 -10.49
C VAL A 311 23.12 24.09 -9.97
N LYS A 312 22.47 25.25 -10.03
CA LYS A 312 22.91 26.48 -9.39
C LYS A 312 21.82 27.04 -8.50
N VAL A 313 22.15 27.33 -7.23
CA VAL A 313 21.24 28.03 -6.33
C VAL A 313 21.36 29.52 -6.59
N ILE A 314 20.21 30.15 -6.89
CA ILE A 314 20.11 31.58 -7.16
C ILE A 314 19.71 32.34 -5.88
N ALA A 315 18.78 31.76 -5.14
CA ALA A 315 18.28 32.35 -3.88
C ALA A 315 17.79 31.26 -2.91
N PRO A 316 17.81 31.50 -1.59
CA PRO A 316 18.39 32.67 -0.91
C PRO A 316 19.90 32.52 -0.74
N GLU A 317 20.58 33.63 -0.46
CA GLU A 317 22.05 33.64 -0.25
C GLU A 317 22.48 32.78 0.94
N SER A 318 21.66 32.65 1.97
CA SER A 318 21.92 31.75 3.09
C SER A 318 22.08 30.30 2.64
N LEU A 319 21.21 29.81 1.75
CA LEU A 319 21.30 28.45 1.19
C LEU A 319 22.56 28.30 0.30
N VAL A 320 22.89 29.34 -0.48
CA VAL A 320 24.15 29.33 -1.27
C VAL A 320 25.36 29.15 -0.37
N ASN A 321 25.40 29.85 0.77
CA ASN A 321 26.51 29.77 1.74
C ASN A 321 26.57 28.41 2.43
N ASP A 322 25.40 27.85 2.84
CA ASP A 322 25.31 26.50 3.39
C ASP A 322 25.89 25.44 2.43
N LEU A 323 25.56 25.55 1.14
CA LEU A 323 26.03 24.58 0.14
C LEU A 323 27.52 24.75 -0.17
N LYS A 324 28.04 25.99 -0.16
CA LYS A 324 29.48 26.23 -0.30
C LYS A 324 30.26 25.61 0.86
N GLU A 325 29.75 25.75 2.09
CA GLU A 325 30.37 25.15 3.27
C GLU A 325 30.41 23.63 3.19
N ILE A 326 29.27 23.00 2.78
CA ILE A 326 29.21 21.55 2.60
C ILE A 326 30.18 21.10 1.50
N ALA A 327 30.21 21.79 0.37
CA ALA A 327 31.11 21.46 -0.74
C ALA A 327 32.58 21.60 -0.32
N GLN A 328 32.94 22.64 0.42
CA GLN A 328 34.26 22.82 0.93
C GLN A 328 34.67 21.71 1.92
N GLY A 329 33.72 21.31 2.81
CA GLY A 329 33.91 20.16 3.70
C GLY A 329 34.19 18.86 2.97
N VAL A 330 33.54 18.64 1.80
CA VAL A 330 33.83 17.48 0.92
C VAL A 330 35.25 17.59 0.37
N ILE A 331 35.66 18.75 -0.15
CA ILE A 331 37.02 18.96 -0.70
C ILE A 331 38.09 18.72 0.36
N ASP A 332 37.83 19.16 1.57
CA ASP A 332 38.80 19.05 2.68
C ASP A 332 39.04 17.58 3.11
N GLN A 333 38.12 16.65 2.84
CA GLN A 333 38.32 15.22 3.06
C GLN A 333 39.34 14.57 2.08
N TYR A 334 39.67 15.25 0.99
CA TYR A 334 40.59 14.76 -0.04
C TYR A 334 41.95 15.48 -0.03
N LYS A 335 42.21 16.34 0.92
CA LYS A 335 43.50 16.95 1.17
C LYS A 335 44.31 16.12 2.15
#